data_a83b45637d657ebbc970b4027bbf0d34
#
_entry.id   a83b45637d657ebbc970b4027bbf0d34
#
_cell.length_a   1.000
_cell.length_b   1.000
_cell.length_c   1.000
_cell.angle_alpha   90.00
_cell.angle_beta   90.00
_cell.angle_gamma   90.00
#
_symmetry.space_group_name_H-M   'P 1'
#
loop_
_entity.id
_entity.type
_entity.pdbx_description
1 polymer ?
#
loop_
_entity_poly.entity_id
_entity_poly.type
_entity_poly.pdbx_seq_one_letter_code
_entity_poly.pdbx_strand_id
1 'polypeptide(L)'
;MLEPVIRSIRPRLVDVSNKTTWTFVEVETEDGLIGTGEATVNGHADALASLALRADKLLAGVPATRISGAVATVSMALDSFTGRAVSCAVEQALWDIAAQRAEQPLHTLLGGAMRETVPIYANINRAPAERSGKSFAQAARNAVEAGYRYIKMAPFDEVDYREYPLSGPAAMQPGLDRLAAAREELGSDAALMVDAHWRFDEASAMRLIAAAAELELIWVECPVPETPDAIKSIRRLRAEANRRGMWLAGCERETSLERLLPYLQGGCYDVIMPDVKYVGGLTDLLTASRMAAAFSTRVAPHNPTGPVCHMASLHASAAAPADGFLMLEHQLGESPLFFDAVDGIIPAVTGLADGACTLPEAPGLGIAIRKECCR
;
A
#
# COMPACT_ATOMS: atom_id res chain seq x y z
N MET A 1 8.87 30.06 20.07
CA MET A 1 8.25 28.84 20.62
C MET A 1 9.36 27.84 20.91
N LEU A 2 9.30 27.11 22.03
CA LEU A 2 10.24 26.02 22.30
C LEU A 2 10.07 24.92 21.23
N GLU A 3 11.16 24.30 20.81
CA GLU A 3 11.15 23.19 19.87
C GLU A 3 10.40 22.01 20.49
N PRO A 4 9.40 21.42 19.80
CA PRO A 4 8.64 20.29 20.35
C PRO A 4 9.54 19.07 20.54
N VAL A 5 9.51 18.48 21.71
CA VAL A 5 10.34 17.33 22.07
C VAL A 5 9.45 16.10 22.18
N ILE A 6 9.92 14.96 21.68
CA ILE A 6 9.23 13.66 21.78
C ILE A 6 9.20 13.24 23.25
N ARG A 7 8.00 13.13 23.80
CA ARG A 7 7.73 12.68 25.16
C ARG A 7 7.65 11.16 25.23
N SER A 8 6.90 10.56 24.31
CA SER A 8 6.71 9.09 24.28
C SER A 8 6.31 8.59 22.90
N ILE A 9 6.64 7.32 22.64
CA ILE A 9 6.15 6.56 21.47
C ILE A 9 5.43 5.33 21.98
N ARG A 10 4.19 5.12 21.51
CA ARG A 10 3.33 4.02 21.99
C ARG A 10 2.69 3.26 20.83
N PRO A 11 2.75 1.92 20.84
CA PRO A 11 1.96 1.12 19.92
C PRO A 11 0.48 1.14 20.33
N ARG A 12 -0.41 1.07 19.32
CA ARG A 12 -1.84 0.85 19.45
C ARG A 12 -2.25 -0.28 18.53
N LEU A 13 -2.81 -1.32 19.07
CA LEU A 13 -3.18 -2.52 18.31
C LEU A 13 -4.69 -2.57 18.17
N VAL A 14 -5.19 -2.80 16.95
CA VAL A 14 -6.61 -3.00 16.66
C VAL A 14 -6.77 -4.35 15.96
N ASP A 15 -7.48 -5.28 16.60
CA ASP A 15 -7.77 -6.59 16.04
C ASP A 15 -8.92 -6.47 15.03
N VAL A 16 -8.62 -6.64 13.75
CA VAL A 16 -9.55 -6.41 12.63
C VAL A 16 -10.23 -7.70 12.20
N SER A 17 -9.46 -8.77 12.09
CA SER A 17 -9.91 -10.09 11.69
C SER A 17 -8.99 -11.16 12.29
N ASN A 18 -9.30 -12.44 12.07
CA ASN A 18 -8.42 -13.54 12.48
C ASN A 18 -7.05 -13.55 11.78
N LYS A 19 -6.85 -12.71 10.77
CA LYS A 19 -5.61 -12.60 9.98
C LYS A 19 -4.92 -11.26 10.13
N THR A 20 -5.67 -10.21 10.52
CA THR A 20 -5.19 -8.83 10.49
C THR A 20 -5.34 -8.18 11.86
N THR A 21 -4.23 -7.70 12.41
CA THR A 21 -4.19 -6.75 13.52
C THR A 21 -3.46 -5.51 13.02
N TRP A 22 -4.13 -4.36 12.99
CA TRP A 22 -3.44 -3.12 12.69
C TRP A 22 -2.55 -2.71 13.86
N THR A 23 -1.36 -2.23 13.51
CA THR A 23 -0.38 -1.73 14.47
C THR A 23 -0.12 -0.26 14.16
N PHE A 24 -0.75 0.61 14.94
CA PHE A 24 -0.49 2.04 14.88
C PHE A 24 0.63 2.42 15.86
N VAL A 25 1.30 3.53 15.56
CA VAL A 25 2.37 4.09 16.39
C VAL A 25 2.01 5.55 16.66
N GLU A 26 1.67 5.87 17.91
CA GLU A 26 1.47 7.23 18.36
C GLU A 26 2.80 7.81 18.85
N VAL A 27 3.14 9.00 18.40
CA VAL A 27 4.22 9.85 18.92
C VAL A 27 3.60 11.03 19.64
N GLU A 28 3.86 11.16 20.94
CA GLU A 28 3.38 12.27 21.78
C GLU A 28 4.53 13.24 22.05
N THR A 29 4.30 14.53 21.90
CA THR A 29 5.25 15.60 22.27
C THR A 29 4.97 16.15 23.68
N GLU A 30 5.95 16.83 24.28
CA GLU A 30 5.82 17.43 25.62
C GLU A 30 4.71 18.48 25.71
N ASP A 31 4.42 19.17 24.62
CA ASP A 31 3.32 20.14 24.51
C ASP A 31 1.97 19.50 24.18
N GLY A 32 1.90 18.16 24.15
CA GLY A 32 0.64 17.39 24.11
C GLY A 32 0.10 17.09 22.72
N LEU A 33 0.81 17.43 21.63
CA LEU A 33 0.41 16.98 20.30
C LEU A 33 0.68 15.49 20.15
N ILE A 34 -0.22 14.81 19.46
CA ILE A 34 -0.10 13.38 19.11
C ILE A 34 -0.14 13.24 17.60
N GLY A 35 0.92 12.69 17.05
CA GLY A 35 0.95 12.26 15.65
C GLY A 35 0.86 10.73 15.55
N THR A 36 0.34 10.27 14.45
CA THR A 36 0.04 8.86 14.23
C THR A 36 0.68 8.33 12.95
N GLY A 37 1.23 7.13 13.02
CA GLY A 37 1.68 6.35 11.87
C GLY A 37 1.23 4.91 11.95
N GLU A 38 1.38 4.15 10.88
CA GLU A 38 1.00 2.75 10.82
C GLU A 38 2.17 1.86 10.37
N ALA A 39 2.41 0.79 11.15
CA ALA A 39 3.47 -0.19 10.93
C ALA A 39 2.94 -1.59 10.60
N THR A 40 1.68 -1.76 10.26
CA THR A 40 1.01 -3.06 10.12
C THR A 40 1.77 -4.01 9.19
N VAL A 41 2.18 -5.15 9.75
CA VAL A 41 2.68 -6.34 9.03
C VAL A 41 1.92 -7.55 9.57
N ASN A 42 1.16 -8.21 8.71
CA ASN A 42 0.31 -9.34 9.11
C ASN A 42 1.11 -10.42 9.83
N GLY A 43 0.57 -10.89 10.97
CA GLY A 43 1.20 -11.92 11.80
C GLY A 43 2.35 -11.43 12.70
N HIS A 44 2.66 -10.11 12.72
CA HIS A 44 3.80 -9.56 13.46
C HIS A 44 3.42 -8.48 14.49
N ALA A 45 2.15 -8.33 14.87
CA ALA A 45 1.66 -7.23 15.71
C ALA A 45 2.43 -7.09 17.04
N ASP A 46 2.67 -8.19 17.76
CA ASP A 46 3.38 -8.15 19.05
C ASP A 46 4.88 -7.78 18.88
N ALA A 47 5.50 -8.25 17.81
CA ALA A 47 6.88 -7.86 17.48
C ALA A 47 6.96 -6.37 17.13
N LEU A 48 6.03 -5.84 16.36
CA LEU A 48 5.94 -4.43 16.02
C LEU A 48 5.71 -3.56 17.26
N ALA A 49 4.82 -3.99 18.16
CA ALA A 49 4.59 -3.29 19.43
C ALA A 49 5.87 -3.23 20.28
N SER A 50 6.59 -4.34 20.39
CA SER A 50 7.87 -4.40 21.10
C SER A 50 8.93 -3.47 20.47
N LEU A 51 8.98 -3.41 19.12
CA LEU A 51 9.91 -2.54 18.41
C LEU A 51 9.52 -1.07 18.55
N ALA A 52 8.23 -0.71 18.60
CA ALA A 52 7.77 0.65 18.87
C ALA A 52 8.19 1.13 20.26
N LEU A 53 8.12 0.25 21.29
CA LEU A 53 8.62 0.56 22.63
C LEU A 53 10.17 0.68 22.68
N ARG A 54 10.90 0.07 21.75
CA ARG A 54 12.34 0.32 21.61
C ARG A 54 12.59 1.67 20.93
N ALA A 55 11.79 2.05 19.94
CA ALA A 55 11.86 3.39 19.33
C ALA A 55 11.59 4.50 20.35
N ASP A 56 10.67 4.29 21.31
CA ASP A 56 10.43 5.19 22.44
C ASP A 56 11.73 5.49 23.22
N LYS A 57 12.46 4.43 23.60
CA LYS A 57 13.73 4.58 24.34
C LYS A 57 14.83 5.28 23.56
N LEU A 58 14.79 5.20 22.22
CA LEU A 58 15.78 5.82 21.34
C LEU A 58 15.49 7.30 21.10
N LEU A 59 14.22 7.68 21.12
CA LEU A 59 13.78 9.01 20.68
C LEU A 59 13.21 9.90 21.79
N ALA A 60 12.99 9.40 23.02
CA ALA A 60 12.57 10.23 24.13
C ALA A 60 13.57 11.40 24.35
N GLY A 61 13.06 12.63 24.40
CA GLY A 61 13.87 13.83 24.52
C GLY A 61 14.47 14.35 23.19
N VAL A 62 14.23 13.69 22.06
CA VAL A 62 14.67 14.15 20.75
C VAL A 62 13.66 15.17 20.19
N PRO A 63 14.13 16.30 19.59
CA PRO A 63 13.23 17.22 18.91
C PRO A 63 12.42 16.58 17.80
N ALA A 64 11.09 16.73 17.84
CA ALA A 64 10.18 16.17 16.85
C ALA A 64 10.35 16.79 15.45
N THR A 65 11.00 17.94 15.36
CA THR A 65 11.36 18.61 14.09
C THR A 65 12.50 17.91 13.34
N ARG A 66 13.28 17.06 14.02
CA ARG A 66 14.40 16.31 13.43
C ARG A 66 13.96 15.00 12.79
N ILE A 67 12.93 15.05 11.93
CA ILE A 67 12.28 13.86 11.35
C ILE A 67 13.30 12.89 10.74
N SER A 68 14.11 13.34 9.79
CA SER A 68 15.10 12.47 9.12
C SER A 68 16.13 11.87 10.08
N GLY A 69 16.57 12.63 11.10
CA GLY A 69 17.50 12.16 12.13
C GLY A 69 16.86 11.08 13.03
N ALA A 70 15.61 11.28 13.44
CA ALA A 70 14.86 10.31 14.22
C ALA A 70 14.65 9.01 13.44
N VAL A 71 14.23 9.11 12.19
CA VAL A 71 14.05 7.96 11.27
C VAL A 71 15.36 7.19 11.08
N ALA A 72 16.48 7.88 10.83
CA ALA A 72 17.79 7.24 10.69
C ALA A 72 18.21 6.51 11.96
N THR A 73 17.99 7.11 13.14
CA THR A 73 18.30 6.49 14.45
C THR A 73 17.51 5.20 14.64
N VAL A 74 16.19 5.21 14.36
CA VAL A 74 15.34 4.01 14.50
C VAL A 74 15.72 2.96 13.46
N SER A 75 15.90 3.33 12.19
CA SER A 75 16.26 2.41 11.11
C SER A 75 17.58 1.69 11.36
N MET A 76 18.60 2.40 11.85
CA MET A 76 19.90 1.80 12.19
C MET A 76 19.83 0.85 13.39
N ALA A 77 19.01 1.18 14.39
CA ALA A 77 18.88 0.36 15.62
C ALA A 77 17.94 -0.83 15.45
N LEU A 78 17.01 -0.78 14.49
CA LEU A 78 15.98 -1.80 14.23
C LEU A 78 16.12 -2.38 12.81
N ASP A 79 17.31 -2.81 12.44
CA ASP A 79 17.64 -3.32 11.09
C ASP A 79 16.96 -4.66 10.80
N SER A 80 15.68 -4.58 10.39
CA SER A 80 14.84 -5.71 9.99
C SER A 80 13.64 -5.19 9.20
N PHE A 81 12.90 -6.07 8.49
CA PHE A 81 11.67 -5.70 7.79
C PHE A 81 10.62 -5.07 8.72
N THR A 82 10.38 -5.68 9.88
CA THR A 82 9.46 -5.13 10.90
C THR A 82 10.01 -3.86 11.55
N GLY A 83 11.32 -3.75 11.74
CA GLY A 83 11.96 -2.53 12.23
C GLY A 83 11.84 -1.38 11.24
N ARG A 84 11.94 -1.65 9.94
CA ARG A 84 11.67 -0.66 8.87
C ARG A 84 10.23 -0.17 8.94
N ALA A 85 9.25 -1.07 9.13
CA ALA A 85 7.85 -0.67 9.26
C ALA A 85 7.63 0.27 10.45
N VAL A 86 8.25 0.01 11.60
CA VAL A 86 8.18 0.91 12.77
C VAL A 86 8.87 2.25 12.49
N SER A 87 10.03 2.24 11.81
CA SER A 87 10.71 3.47 11.43
C SER A 87 9.86 4.34 10.50
N CYS A 88 9.20 3.73 9.51
CA CYS A 88 8.27 4.43 8.61
C CYS A 88 7.04 4.98 9.35
N ALA A 89 6.50 4.23 10.33
CA ALA A 89 5.38 4.70 11.14
C ALA A 89 5.78 5.89 12.03
N VAL A 90 6.99 5.88 12.60
CA VAL A 90 7.53 7.05 13.33
C VAL A 90 7.68 8.26 12.40
N GLU A 91 8.13 8.07 11.17
CA GLU A 91 8.22 9.14 10.18
C GLU A 91 6.84 9.74 9.86
N GLN A 92 5.84 8.90 9.60
CA GLN A 92 4.46 9.32 9.36
C GLN A 92 3.93 10.16 10.54
N ALA A 93 4.12 9.67 11.77
CA ALA A 93 3.66 10.34 12.98
C ALA A 93 4.35 11.70 13.21
N LEU A 94 5.64 11.82 12.92
CA LEU A 94 6.36 13.09 13.04
C LEU A 94 5.95 14.11 11.97
N TRP A 95 5.66 13.66 10.76
CA TRP A 95 5.09 14.52 9.72
C TRP A 95 3.66 14.94 10.06
N ASP A 96 2.86 14.08 10.67
CA ASP A 96 1.52 14.41 11.16
C ASP A 96 1.60 15.53 12.22
N ILE A 97 2.50 15.41 13.23
CA ILE A 97 2.77 16.48 14.21
C ILE A 97 3.18 17.78 13.52
N ALA A 98 4.09 17.72 12.56
CA ALA A 98 4.56 18.92 11.86
C ALA A 98 3.41 19.63 11.13
N ALA A 99 2.52 18.87 10.49
CA ALA A 99 1.39 19.40 9.76
C ALA A 99 0.29 19.95 10.71
N GLN A 100 0.00 19.26 11.82
CA GLN A 100 -0.89 19.77 12.87
C GLN A 100 -0.38 21.11 13.44
N ARG A 101 0.92 21.24 13.72
CA ARG A 101 1.52 22.50 14.20
C ARG A 101 1.45 23.63 13.17
N ALA A 102 1.54 23.30 11.90
CA ALA A 102 1.37 24.27 10.82
C ALA A 102 -0.10 24.61 10.54
N GLU A 103 -1.04 23.93 11.21
CA GLU A 103 -2.50 24.02 10.95
C GLU A 103 -2.83 23.80 9.46
N GLN A 104 -2.11 22.85 8.82
CA GLN A 104 -2.25 22.52 7.40
C GLN A 104 -2.45 21.03 7.20
N PRO A 105 -3.18 20.61 6.14
CA PRO A 105 -3.18 19.23 5.71
C PRO A 105 -1.77 18.75 5.36
N LEU A 106 -1.46 17.50 5.64
CA LEU A 106 -0.11 16.96 5.46
C LEU A 106 0.42 17.13 4.03
N HIS A 107 -0.41 16.94 3.00
CA HIS A 107 0.04 17.12 1.61
C HIS A 107 0.57 18.52 1.31
N THR A 108 0.11 19.55 2.03
CA THR A 108 0.62 20.93 1.89
C THR A 108 2.10 21.00 2.28
N LEU A 109 2.50 20.36 3.38
CA LEU A 109 3.89 20.31 3.84
C LEU A 109 4.78 19.44 2.94
N LEU A 110 4.19 18.48 2.27
CA LEU A 110 4.91 17.59 1.33
C LEU A 110 5.19 18.25 -0.03
N GLY A 111 4.86 19.52 -0.19
CA GLY A 111 5.13 20.32 -1.39
C GLY A 111 3.88 20.85 -2.08
N GLY A 112 2.70 20.60 -1.51
CA GLY A 112 1.41 21.00 -2.05
C GLY A 112 0.78 19.96 -2.99
N ALA A 113 -0.54 20.04 -3.14
CA ALA A 113 -1.26 19.12 -4.00
C ALA A 113 -0.97 19.37 -5.48
N MET A 114 -0.64 18.32 -6.20
CA MET A 114 -0.43 18.32 -7.66
C MET A 114 -1.73 17.96 -8.42
N ARG A 115 -2.81 17.63 -7.71
CA ARG A 115 -4.13 17.25 -8.25
C ARG A 115 -5.24 17.59 -7.25
N GLU A 116 -6.45 17.78 -7.77
CA GLU A 116 -7.63 18.06 -6.94
C GLU A 116 -8.28 16.80 -6.38
N THR A 117 -8.09 15.67 -7.06
CA THR A 117 -8.60 14.35 -6.67
C THR A 117 -7.53 13.30 -6.88
N VAL A 118 -7.57 12.22 -6.10
CA VAL A 118 -6.69 11.06 -6.24
C VAL A 118 -7.46 9.88 -6.82
N PRO A 119 -7.10 9.37 -8.01
CA PRO A 119 -7.65 8.12 -8.52
C PRO A 119 -7.39 6.96 -7.57
N ILE A 120 -8.41 6.14 -7.31
CA ILE A 120 -8.33 4.99 -6.38
C ILE A 120 -8.80 3.73 -7.08
N TYR A 121 -8.17 2.60 -6.76
CA TYR A 121 -8.67 1.28 -7.12
C TYR A 121 -9.02 0.44 -5.90
N ALA A 122 -10.03 -0.44 -6.04
CA ALA A 122 -10.43 -1.37 -5.00
C ALA A 122 -9.58 -2.65 -5.05
N ASN A 123 -8.88 -2.96 -3.97
CA ASN A 123 -8.40 -4.31 -3.72
C ASN A 123 -9.50 -5.08 -2.99
N ILE A 124 -10.12 -6.06 -3.67
CA ILE A 124 -11.24 -6.85 -3.13
C ILE A 124 -10.79 -8.19 -2.54
N ASN A 125 -9.49 -8.43 -2.40
CA ASN A 125 -8.96 -9.75 -2.04
C ASN A 125 -9.46 -10.28 -0.68
N ARG A 126 -9.79 -9.37 0.26
CA ARG A 126 -10.29 -9.71 1.60
C ARG A 126 -11.81 -9.59 1.75
N ALA A 127 -12.51 -9.06 0.74
CA ALA A 127 -13.96 -8.89 0.74
C ALA A 127 -14.74 -10.21 0.56
N PRO A 128 -14.31 -11.21 -0.26
CA PRO A 128 -15.05 -12.45 -0.43
C PRO A 128 -15.09 -13.29 0.86
N ALA A 129 -16.28 -13.67 1.29
CA ALA A 129 -16.47 -14.57 2.42
C ALA A 129 -15.90 -15.98 2.16
N GLU A 130 -15.98 -16.42 0.89
CA GLU A 130 -15.41 -17.66 0.40
C GLU A 130 -14.52 -17.40 -0.82
N ARG A 131 -13.56 -18.29 -1.07
CA ARG A 131 -12.65 -18.20 -2.22
C ARG A 131 -13.25 -18.85 -3.47
N SER A 132 -14.50 -18.47 -3.82
CA SER A 132 -15.24 -18.97 -4.98
C SER A 132 -15.40 -17.89 -6.06
N GLY A 133 -15.61 -18.30 -7.32
CA GLY A 133 -15.90 -17.37 -8.42
C GLY A 133 -17.10 -16.48 -8.13
N LYS A 134 -18.18 -17.06 -7.57
CA LYS A 134 -19.39 -16.31 -7.19
C LYS A 134 -19.10 -15.21 -6.13
N SER A 135 -18.29 -15.52 -5.11
CA SER A 135 -17.97 -14.54 -4.06
C SER A 135 -17.07 -13.42 -4.58
N PHE A 136 -16.13 -13.71 -5.49
CA PHE A 136 -15.32 -12.67 -6.14
C PHE A 136 -16.16 -11.81 -7.09
N ALA A 137 -17.04 -12.38 -7.88
CA ALA A 137 -17.98 -11.67 -8.73
C ALA A 137 -18.85 -10.70 -7.91
N GLN A 138 -19.42 -11.16 -6.78
CA GLN A 138 -20.21 -10.31 -5.90
C GLN A 138 -19.37 -9.18 -5.28
N ALA A 139 -18.15 -9.46 -4.85
CA ALA A 139 -17.25 -8.43 -4.31
C ALA A 139 -16.88 -7.39 -5.39
N ALA A 140 -16.70 -7.82 -6.63
CA ALA A 140 -16.44 -6.93 -7.76
C ALA A 140 -17.65 -6.03 -8.06
N ARG A 141 -18.88 -6.58 -8.07
CA ARG A 141 -20.11 -5.81 -8.19
C ARG A 141 -20.23 -4.74 -7.08
N ASN A 142 -20.04 -5.14 -5.82
CA ASN A 142 -20.12 -4.23 -4.68
C ASN A 142 -19.10 -3.08 -4.82
N ALA A 143 -17.92 -3.34 -5.36
CA ALA A 143 -16.92 -2.30 -5.62
C ALA A 143 -17.39 -1.29 -6.69
N VAL A 144 -18.00 -1.77 -7.79
CA VAL A 144 -18.59 -0.87 -8.82
C VAL A 144 -19.74 -0.03 -8.25
N GLU A 145 -20.63 -0.64 -7.46
CA GLU A 145 -21.73 0.05 -6.79
C GLU A 145 -21.22 1.11 -5.81
N ALA A 146 -20.07 0.86 -5.16
CA ALA A 146 -19.38 1.83 -4.31
C ALA A 146 -18.65 2.94 -5.10
N GLY A 147 -18.65 2.90 -6.44
CA GLY A 147 -18.11 3.95 -7.32
C GLY A 147 -16.70 3.66 -7.86
N TYR A 148 -16.10 2.51 -7.57
CA TYR A 148 -14.79 2.15 -8.13
C TYR A 148 -14.89 1.80 -9.61
N ARG A 149 -13.83 2.17 -10.38
CA ARG A 149 -13.67 1.86 -11.81
C ARG A 149 -12.51 0.93 -12.11
N TYR A 150 -11.67 0.68 -11.11
CA TYR A 150 -10.51 -0.20 -11.19
C TYR A 150 -10.56 -1.17 -10.02
N ILE A 151 -10.47 -2.46 -10.28
CA ILE A 151 -10.64 -3.52 -9.27
C ILE A 151 -9.48 -4.49 -9.38
N LYS A 152 -8.84 -4.78 -8.25
CA LYS A 152 -7.74 -5.74 -8.12
C LYS A 152 -8.16 -6.92 -7.24
N MET A 153 -7.77 -8.13 -7.63
CA MET A 153 -7.95 -9.34 -6.84
C MET A 153 -6.72 -10.25 -6.90
N ALA A 154 -6.50 -11.04 -5.85
CA ALA A 154 -5.43 -12.04 -5.77
C ALA A 154 -6.05 -13.45 -5.65
N PRO A 155 -6.35 -14.12 -6.77
CA PRO A 155 -7.20 -15.32 -6.77
C PRO A 155 -6.45 -16.65 -6.73
N PHE A 156 -5.11 -16.69 -6.72
CA PHE A 156 -4.29 -17.89 -6.95
C PHE A 156 -3.84 -18.57 -5.65
N ASP A 157 -4.76 -18.86 -4.73
CA ASP A 157 -4.42 -19.46 -3.42
C ASP A 157 -3.79 -20.86 -3.54
N GLU A 158 -4.13 -21.60 -4.57
CA GLU A 158 -3.70 -22.98 -4.83
C GLU A 158 -2.33 -23.08 -5.53
N VAL A 159 -1.76 -21.95 -5.97
CA VAL A 159 -0.49 -21.94 -6.71
C VAL A 159 0.68 -21.71 -5.77
N ASP A 160 1.71 -22.56 -5.87
CA ASP A 160 3.03 -22.36 -5.29
C ASP A 160 4.08 -22.65 -6.39
N TYR A 161 4.93 -21.66 -6.71
CA TYR A 161 5.94 -21.80 -7.77
C TYR A 161 6.94 -22.95 -7.50
N ARG A 162 7.17 -23.30 -6.23
CA ARG A 162 8.08 -24.39 -5.83
C ARG A 162 7.53 -25.76 -6.22
N GLU A 163 6.20 -25.89 -6.29
CA GLU A 163 5.50 -27.11 -6.62
C GLU A 163 4.93 -27.09 -8.05
N TYR A 164 5.03 -25.97 -8.75
CA TYR A 164 4.33 -25.73 -10.01
C TYR A 164 4.60 -26.78 -11.09
N PRO A 165 5.83 -27.26 -11.34
CA PRO A 165 6.03 -28.31 -12.34
C PRO A 165 5.27 -29.61 -12.04
N LEU A 166 4.97 -29.88 -10.76
CA LEU A 166 4.25 -31.07 -10.29
C LEU A 166 2.73 -30.85 -10.28
N SER A 167 2.28 -29.71 -9.76
CA SER A 167 0.86 -29.35 -9.69
C SER A 167 0.31 -28.81 -11.02
N GLY A 168 1.18 -28.25 -11.85
CA GLY A 168 0.92 -27.87 -13.23
C GLY A 168 -0.19 -26.83 -13.45
N PRO A 169 -0.74 -26.78 -14.68
CA PRO A 169 -1.83 -25.88 -15.02
C PRO A 169 -3.10 -26.07 -14.18
N ALA A 170 -3.28 -27.25 -13.58
CA ALA A 170 -4.43 -27.55 -12.73
C ALA A 170 -4.50 -26.65 -11.49
N ALA A 171 -3.36 -26.27 -10.90
CA ALA A 171 -3.33 -25.36 -9.74
C ALA A 171 -3.69 -23.92 -10.12
N MET A 172 -3.47 -23.49 -11.36
CA MET A 172 -3.82 -22.15 -11.85
C MET A 172 -5.33 -22.04 -12.16
N GLN A 173 -5.99 -23.12 -12.57
CA GLN A 173 -7.35 -23.08 -13.09
C GLN A 173 -8.37 -22.48 -12.10
N PRO A 174 -8.39 -22.81 -10.80
CA PRO A 174 -9.31 -22.17 -9.85
C PRO A 174 -9.19 -20.64 -9.80
N GLY A 175 -7.96 -20.13 -9.89
CA GLY A 175 -7.71 -18.69 -9.95
C GLY A 175 -8.23 -18.05 -11.23
N LEU A 176 -8.05 -18.71 -12.38
CA LEU A 176 -8.57 -18.25 -13.67
C LEU A 176 -10.11 -18.27 -13.69
N ASP A 177 -10.75 -19.27 -13.09
CA ASP A 177 -12.21 -19.36 -12.98
C ASP A 177 -12.77 -18.20 -12.13
N ARG A 178 -12.07 -17.83 -11.05
CA ARG A 178 -12.40 -16.64 -10.22
C ARG A 178 -12.27 -15.34 -11.01
N LEU A 179 -11.21 -15.18 -11.80
CA LEU A 179 -11.02 -14.03 -12.68
C LEU A 179 -12.11 -13.94 -13.75
N ALA A 180 -12.42 -15.06 -14.40
CA ALA A 180 -13.46 -15.12 -15.43
C ALA A 180 -14.83 -14.72 -14.85
N ALA A 181 -15.20 -15.25 -13.68
CA ALA A 181 -16.45 -14.91 -13.00
C ALA A 181 -16.51 -13.40 -12.63
N ALA A 182 -15.41 -12.82 -12.14
CA ALA A 182 -15.34 -11.39 -11.87
C ALA A 182 -15.42 -10.55 -13.16
N ARG A 183 -14.74 -10.96 -14.24
CA ARG A 183 -14.79 -10.27 -15.54
C ARG A 183 -16.19 -10.29 -16.16
N GLU A 184 -16.85 -11.46 -16.13
CA GLU A 184 -18.23 -11.59 -16.60
C GLU A 184 -19.18 -10.66 -15.86
N GLU A 185 -19.03 -10.59 -14.53
CA GLU A 185 -19.84 -9.72 -13.67
C GLU A 185 -19.62 -8.22 -13.95
N LEU A 186 -18.36 -7.83 -14.15
CA LEU A 186 -18.00 -6.43 -14.39
C LEU A 186 -18.38 -5.92 -15.79
N GLY A 187 -18.47 -6.82 -16.78
CA GLY A 187 -18.67 -6.40 -18.17
C GLY A 187 -17.68 -5.31 -18.59
N SER A 188 -18.16 -4.18 -19.08
CA SER A 188 -17.36 -3.01 -19.44
C SER A 188 -17.31 -1.92 -18.36
N ASP A 189 -17.96 -2.12 -17.21
CA ASP A 189 -18.19 -1.07 -16.21
C ASP A 189 -16.94 -0.73 -15.41
N ALA A 190 -16.00 -1.68 -15.30
CA ALA A 190 -14.73 -1.48 -14.60
C ALA A 190 -13.58 -2.31 -15.21
N ALA A 191 -12.37 -1.78 -15.07
CA ALA A 191 -11.15 -2.49 -15.41
C ALA A 191 -10.77 -3.48 -14.30
N LEU A 192 -10.28 -4.67 -14.70
CA LEU A 192 -9.85 -5.71 -13.79
C LEU A 192 -8.33 -5.86 -13.81
N MET A 193 -7.75 -6.06 -12.63
CA MET A 193 -6.33 -6.26 -12.38
C MET A 193 -6.13 -7.53 -11.54
N VAL A 194 -4.99 -8.19 -11.72
CA VAL A 194 -4.66 -9.40 -10.95
C VAL A 194 -3.33 -9.26 -10.25
N ASP A 195 -3.32 -9.62 -8.96
CA ASP A 195 -2.14 -9.79 -8.16
C ASP A 195 -1.84 -11.29 -8.00
N ALA A 196 -0.64 -11.68 -8.37
CA ALA A 196 -0.18 -13.05 -8.35
C ALA A 196 0.63 -13.42 -7.10
N HIS A 197 0.94 -12.47 -6.22
CA HIS A 197 1.64 -12.68 -4.94
C HIS A 197 2.90 -13.56 -5.05
N TRP A 198 3.72 -13.36 -6.12
CA TRP A 198 4.96 -14.10 -6.40
C TRP A 198 4.79 -15.63 -6.49
N ARG A 199 3.59 -16.11 -6.87
CA ARG A 199 3.24 -17.54 -6.83
C ARG A 199 3.69 -18.33 -8.03
N PHE A 200 4.27 -17.68 -9.07
CA PHE A 200 4.62 -18.32 -10.32
C PHE A 200 6.14 -18.32 -10.56
N ASP A 201 6.59 -19.25 -11.37
CA ASP A 201 7.86 -19.16 -12.08
C ASP A 201 7.69 -18.40 -13.42
N GLU A 202 8.77 -18.14 -14.15
CA GLU A 202 8.70 -17.41 -15.41
C GLU A 202 7.78 -18.09 -16.45
N ALA A 203 7.87 -19.41 -16.59
CA ALA A 203 7.10 -20.13 -17.61
C ALA A 203 5.59 -20.12 -17.32
N SER A 204 5.20 -20.28 -16.06
CA SER A 204 3.81 -20.21 -15.63
C SER A 204 3.29 -18.77 -15.60
N ALA A 205 4.12 -17.79 -15.27
CA ALA A 205 3.77 -16.39 -15.37
C ALA A 205 3.48 -15.96 -16.83
N MET A 206 4.22 -16.48 -17.82
CA MET A 206 3.90 -16.27 -19.24
C MET A 206 2.52 -16.82 -19.61
N ARG A 207 2.12 -17.96 -19.05
CA ARG A 207 0.78 -18.53 -19.26
C ARG A 207 -0.30 -17.70 -18.57
N LEU A 208 -0.03 -17.21 -17.34
CA LEU A 208 -0.93 -16.28 -16.65
C LEU A 208 -1.15 -15.03 -17.48
N ILE A 209 -0.08 -14.39 -18.00
CA ILE A 209 -0.17 -13.20 -18.84
C ILE A 209 -1.02 -13.46 -20.09
N ALA A 210 -0.88 -14.66 -20.73
CA ALA A 210 -1.69 -15.03 -21.86
C ALA A 210 -3.17 -15.13 -21.48
N ALA A 211 -3.50 -15.83 -20.39
CA ALA A 211 -4.87 -15.97 -19.91
C ALA A 211 -5.49 -14.66 -19.44
N ALA A 212 -4.71 -13.81 -18.79
CA ALA A 212 -5.12 -12.47 -18.34
C ALA A 212 -5.53 -11.57 -19.53
N ALA A 213 -4.81 -11.67 -20.65
CA ALA A 213 -5.14 -10.92 -21.87
C ALA A 213 -6.48 -11.35 -22.48
N GLU A 214 -6.80 -12.66 -22.49
CA GLU A 214 -8.10 -13.16 -22.97
C GLU A 214 -9.28 -12.69 -22.10
N LEU A 215 -9.00 -12.34 -20.83
CA LEU A 215 -9.96 -11.77 -19.88
C LEU A 215 -9.93 -10.23 -19.86
N GLU A 216 -9.20 -9.60 -20.77
CA GLU A 216 -9.10 -8.14 -20.90
C GLU A 216 -8.65 -7.44 -19.59
N LEU A 217 -7.69 -8.06 -18.87
CA LEU A 217 -7.10 -7.45 -17.69
C LEU A 217 -6.14 -6.31 -18.10
N ILE A 218 -6.05 -5.27 -17.28
CA ILE A 218 -5.18 -4.13 -17.58
C ILE A 218 -3.77 -4.27 -17.01
N TRP A 219 -3.56 -5.05 -15.92
CA TRP A 219 -2.23 -5.40 -15.43
C TRP A 219 -2.14 -6.76 -14.72
N VAL A 220 -0.92 -7.28 -14.66
CA VAL A 220 -0.51 -8.40 -13.81
C VAL A 220 0.53 -7.90 -12.81
N GLU A 221 0.29 -8.16 -11.52
CA GLU A 221 1.11 -7.71 -10.40
C GLU A 221 1.89 -8.87 -9.78
N CYS A 222 3.14 -8.64 -9.41
CA CYS A 222 3.99 -9.56 -8.64
C CYS A 222 3.94 -11.02 -9.12
N PRO A 223 4.11 -11.33 -10.44
CA PRO A 223 3.94 -12.70 -10.92
C PRO A 223 5.01 -13.67 -10.41
N VAL A 224 6.25 -13.24 -10.27
CA VAL A 224 7.40 -14.06 -9.86
C VAL A 224 8.13 -13.44 -8.67
N PRO A 225 8.89 -14.22 -7.87
CA PRO A 225 9.71 -13.66 -6.78
C PRO A 225 10.64 -12.55 -7.27
N GLU A 226 10.66 -11.45 -6.53
CA GLU A 226 11.47 -10.26 -6.82
C GLU A 226 12.84 -10.40 -6.17
N THR A 227 13.82 -10.84 -6.97
CA THR A 227 15.22 -10.97 -6.57
C THR A 227 16.12 -10.30 -7.61
N PRO A 228 17.36 -9.91 -7.28
CA PRO A 228 18.29 -9.34 -8.25
C PRO A 228 18.48 -10.23 -9.49
N ASP A 229 18.48 -11.55 -9.31
CA ASP A 229 18.64 -12.53 -10.41
C ASP A 229 17.39 -12.61 -11.31
N ALA A 230 16.21 -12.25 -10.78
CA ALA A 230 14.95 -12.29 -11.51
C ALA A 230 14.75 -11.09 -12.47
N ILE A 231 15.58 -10.04 -12.40
CA ILE A 231 15.44 -8.81 -13.22
C ILE A 231 15.27 -9.13 -14.72
N LYS A 232 16.08 -10.02 -15.26
CA LYS A 232 16.00 -10.41 -16.68
C LYS A 232 14.70 -11.14 -17.01
N SER A 233 14.22 -11.98 -16.10
CA SER A 233 12.96 -12.71 -16.20
C SER A 233 11.77 -11.75 -16.16
N ILE A 234 11.73 -10.87 -15.17
CA ILE A 234 10.68 -9.85 -14.99
C ILE A 234 10.60 -8.95 -16.23
N ARG A 235 11.75 -8.53 -16.78
CA ARG A 235 11.78 -7.74 -18.01
C ARG A 235 11.17 -8.47 -19.22
N ARG A 236 11.37 -9.80 -19.34
CA ARG A 236 10.70 -10.60 -20.39
C ARG A 236 9.20 -10.68 -20.17
N LEU A 237 8.76 -10.87 -18.92
CA LEU A 237 7.34 -10.86 -18.54
C LEU A 237 6.68 -9.52 -18.87
N ARG A 238 7.34 -8.39 -18.55
CA ARG A 238 6.88 -7.06 -18.94
C ARG A 238 6.70 -6.93 -20.45
N ALA A 239 7.71 -7.34 -21.22
CA ALA A 239 7.64 -7.26 -22.67
C ALA A 239 6.46 -8.08 -23.23
N GLU A 240 6.18 -9.25 -22.68
CA GLU A 240 5.03 -10.08 -23.07
C GLU A 240 3.70 -9.44 -22.65
N ALA A 241 3.58 -8.90 -21.44
CA ALA A 241 2.39 -8.18 -21.01
C ALA A 241 2.10 -6.97 -21.92
N ASN A 242 3.11 -6.14 -22.20
CA ASN A 242 2.98 -4.99 -23.08
C ASN A 242 2.58 -5.37 -24.50
N ARG A 243 3.14 -6.46 -25.06
CA ARG A 243 2.77 -6.96 -26.39
C ARG A 243 1.28 -7.35 -26.45
N ARG A 244 0.66 -7.69 -25.32
CA ARG A 244 -0.76 -8.02 -25.17
C ARG A 244 -1.62 -6.85 -24.70
N GLY A 245 -1.06 -5.65 -24.61
CA GLY A 245 -1.80 -4.44 -24.19
C GLY A 245 -2.00 -4.29 -22.68
N MET A 246 -1.27 -5.06 -21.87
CA MET A 246 -1.32 -4.99 -20.41
C MET A 246 -0.03 -4.44 -19.83
N TRP A 247 -0.09 -3.93 -18.60
CA TRP A 247 1.06 -3.53 -17.81
C TRP A 247 1.55 -4.63 -16.87
N LEU A 248 2.81 -4.56 -16.49
CA LEU A 248 3.39 -5.35 -15.39
C LEU A 248 3.62 -4.45 -14.19
N ALA A 249 3.15 -4.87 -13.00
CA ALA A 249 3.29 -4.13 -11.75
C ALA A 249 4.07 -4.95 -10.70
N GLY A 250 4.71 -4.27 -9.73
CA GLY A 250 5.44 -4.94 -8.63
C GLY A 250 6.23 -4.01 -7.73
N CYS A 251 7.15 -4.56 -6.94
CA CYS A 251 7.99 -3.86 -5.98
C CYS A 251 7.26 -3.34 -4.72
N GLU A 252 6.21 -4.02 -4.26
CA GLU A 252 5.44 -3.60 -3.07
C GLU A 252 6.17 -3.85 -1.73
N ARG A 253 7.19 -4.73 -1.72
CA ARG A 253 7.92 -5.11 -0.51
C ARG A 253 9.33 -4.55 -0.43
N GLU A 254 9.71 -3.68 -1.35
CA GLU A 254 11.03 -3.07 -1.31
C GLU A 254 11.15 -2.08 -0.15
N THR A 255 12.23 -2.20 0.60
CA THR A 255 12.42 -1.53 1.90
C THR A 255 13.25 -0.25 1.82
N SER A 256 13.68 0.13 0.63
CA SER A 256 14.41 1.39 0.40
C SER A 256 14.45 1.75 -1.08
N LEU A 257 14.84 3.00 -1.36
CA LEU A 257 15.04 3.49 -2.73
C LEU A 257 16.17 2.73 -3.45
N GLU A 258 17.23 2.36 -2.73
CA GLU A 258 18.34 1.59 -3.29
C GLU A 258 17.89 0.20 -3.78
N ARG A 259 16.92 -0.39 -3.11
CA ARG A 259 16.36 -1.69 -3.51
C ARG A 259 15.38 -1.57 -4.69
N LEU A 260 14.70 -0.44 -4.84
CA LEU A 260 13.84 -0.14 -6.01
C LEU A 260 14.66 0.15 -7.27
N LEU A 261 15.81 0.81 -7.14
CA LEU A 261 16.59 1.33 -8.25
C LEU A 261 16.97 0.26 -9.29
N PRO A 262 17.42 -0.96 -8.94
CA PRO A 262 17.75 -2.01 -9.93
C PRO A 262 16.56 -2.40 -10.82
N TYR A 263 15.34 -2.41 -10.30
CA TYR A 263 14.14 -2.74 -11.08
C TYR A 263 13.78 -1.61 -12.06
N LEU A 264 13.94 -0.35 -11.65
CA LEU A 264 13.76 0.81 -12.53
C LEU A 264 14.81 0.82 -13.64
N GLN A 265 16.09 0.68 -13.29
CA GLN A 265 17.20 0.60 -14.27
C GLN A 265 17.06 -0.59 -15.21
N GLY A 266 16.57 -1.71 -14.71
CA GLY A 266 16.32 -2.93 -15.48
C GLY A 266 15.12 -2.82 -16.43
N GLY A 267 14.28 -1.80 -16.30
CA GLY A 267 13.03 -1.67 -17.06
C GLY A 267 12.07 -2.81 -16.76
N CYS A 268 11.95 -3.20 -15.48
CA CYS A 268 11.22 -4.39 -15.05
C CYS A 268 9.70 -4.20 -15.07
N TYR A 269 9.21 -3.00 -14.74
CA TYR A 269 7.80 -2.73 -14.50
C TYR A 269 7.32 -1.48 -15.24
N ASP A 270 6.03 -1.46 -15.58
CA ASP A 270 5.31 -0.26 -16.01
C ASP A 270 4.82 0.53 -14.80
N VAL A 271 4.51 -0.19 -13.72
CA VAL A 271 4.03 0.36 -12.44
C VAL A 271 4.86 -0.23 -11.31
N ILE A 272 5.47 0.60 -10.48
CA ILE A 272 6.02 0.18 -9.18
C ILE A 272 5.05 0.54 -8.06
N MET A 273 5.07 -0.26 -6.99
CA MET A 273 4.07 -0.18 -5.93
C MET A 273 4.69 -0.02 -4.54
N PRO A 274 5.56 1.00 -4.33
CA PRO A 274 6.18 1.19 -3.02
C PRO A 274 5.12 1.43 -1.95
N ASP A 275 5.27 0.76 -0.81
CA ASP A 275 4.40 0.90 0.34
C ASP A 275 4.99 1.91 1.33
N VAL A 276 4.22 2.90 1.76
CA VAL A 276 4.65 3.93 2.71
C VAL A 276 5.15 3.35 4.04
N LYS A 277 4.70 2.14 4.40
CA LYS A 277 5.16 1.42 5.60
C LYS A 277 6.56 0.81 5.46
N TYR A 278 7.05 0.60 4.23
CA TYR A 278 8.27 -0.18 4.00
C TYR A 278 9.35 0.60 3.28
N VAL A 279 8.98 1.41 2.28
CA VAL A 279 9.94 2.07 1.37
C VAL A 279 10.85 3.09 2.06
N GLY A 280 10.45 3.59 3.22
CA GLY A 280 11.16 4.62 3.98
C GLY A 280 10.25 5.78 4.41
N GLY A 281 8.92 5.55 4.39
CA GLY A 281 7.92 6.54 4.80
C GLY A 281 7.46 7.44 3.65
N LEU A 282 6.88 8.58 4.00
CA LEU A 282 6.30 9.57 3.08
C LEU A 282 7.35 10.21 2.17
N THR A 283 8.50 10.56 2.73
CA THR A 283 9.59 11.23 2.01
C THR A 283 10.15 10.34 0.91
N ASP A 284 10.38 9.06 1.22
CA ASP A 284 10.91 8.11 0.24
C ASP A 284 9.84 7.66 -0.76
N LEU A 285 8.56 7.60 -0.38
CA LEU A 285 7.46 7.36 -1.33
C LEU A 285 7.37 8.46 -2.39
N LEU A 286 7.50 9.74 -2.00
CA LEU A 286 7.56 10.86 -2.93
C LEU A 286 8.82 10.82 -3.80
N THR A 287 9.96 10.46 -3.23
CA THR A 287 11.21 10.30 -3.98
C THR A 287 11.11 9.14 -4.97
N ALA A 288 10.52 8.00 -4.58
CA ALA A 288 10.24 6.89 -5.49
C ALA A 288 9.36 7.31 -6.66
N SER A 289 8.35 8.18 -6.41
CA SER A 289 7.49 8.70 -7.48
C SER A 289 8.25 9.58 -8.49
N ARG A 290 9.18 10.42 -8.02
CA ARG A 290 10.06 11.23 -8.88
C ARG A 290 11.05 10.36 -9.65
N MET A 291 11.63 9.35 -8.99
CA MET A 291 12.52 8.37 -9.64
C MET A 291 11.78 7.60 -10.73
N ALA A 292 10.59 7.07 -10.43
CA ALA A 292 9.78 6.33 -11.39
C ALA A 292 9.50 7.16 -12.65
N ALA A 293 9.11 8.43 -12.50
CA ALA A 293 8.89 9.35 -13.62
C ALA A 293 10.13 9.48 -14.51
N ALA A 294 11.34 9.59 -13.91
CA ALA A 294 12.60 9.67 -14.65
C ALA A 294 12.92 8.40 -15.46
N PHE A 295 12.35 7.25 -15.09
CA PHE A 295 12.46 5.98 -15.81
C PHE A 295 11.23 5.64 -16.66
N SER A 296 10.30 6.59 -16.89
CA SER A 296 9.04 6.39 -17.61
C SER A 296 8.20 5.27 -17.00
N THR A 297 8.27 5.11 -15.68
CA THR A 297 7.50 4.16 -14.87
C THR A 297 6.50 4.95 -14.01
N ARG A 298 5.35 4.36 -13.71
CA ARG A 298 4.33 4.97 -12.85
C ARG A 298 4.40 4.39 -11.43
N VAL A 299 3.80 5.10 -10.47
CA VAL A 299 3.65 4.64 -9.09
C VAL A 299 2.16 4.47 -8.77
N ALA A 300 1.82 3.31 -8.24
CA ALA A 300 0.54 3.03 -7.60
C ALA A 300 0.85 2.47 -6.20
N PRO A 301 0.84 3.27 -5.13
CA PRO A 301 1.28 2.81 -3.82
C PRO A 301 0.47 1.60 -3.34
N HIS A 302 1.17 0.54 -2.92
CA HIS A 302 0.59 -0.62 -2.24
C HIS A 302 0.02 -0.18 -0.88
N ASN A 303 -1.27 -0.46 -0.64
CA ASN A 303 -1.96 0.07 0.53
C ASN A 303 -3.14 -0.80 1.01
N PRO A 304 -2.98 -2.12 1.16
CA PRO A 304 -4.03 -3.02 1.65
C PRO A 304 -4.04 -3.11 3.17
N THR A 305 -4.09 -1.97 3.86
CA THR A 305 -3.95 -1.89 5.32
C THR A 305 -4.98 -0.96 5.98
N GLY A 306 -4.65 -0.46 7.17
CA GLY A 306 -5.55 0.34 7.99
C GLY A 306 -5.69 1.80 7.54
N PRO A 307 -6.54 2.54 8.24
CA PRO A 307 -6.90 3.90 7.87
C PRO A 307 -5.75 4.90 7.96
N VAL A 308 -4.80 4.69 8.87
CA VAL A 308 -3.67 5.61 9.05
C VAL A 308 -2.70 5.53 7.86
N CYS A 309 -2.34 4.31 7.44
CA CYS A 309 -1.53 4.10 6.24
C CYS A 309 -2.25 4.61 4.98
N HIS A 310 -3.57 4.42 4.90
CA HIS A 310 -4.38 4.93 3.80
C HIS A 310 -4.30 6.46 3.71
N MET A 311 -4.51 7.17 4.83
CA MET A 311 -4.42 8.64 4.85
C MET A 311 -3.01 9.14 4.54
N ALA A 312 -1.97 8.49 5.08
CA ALA A 312 -0.58 8.81 4.75
C ALA A 312 -0.29 8.66 3.24
N SER A 313 -0.71 7.53 2.66
CA SER A 313 -0.57 7.26 1.23
C SER A 313 -1.39 8.23 0.37
N LEU A 314 -2.58 8.64 0.81
CA LEU A 314 -3.44 9.60 0.13
C LEU A 314 -2.78 10.98 0.06
N HIS A 315 -2.24 11.47 1.19
CA HIS A 315 -1.51 12.74 1.23
C HIS A 315 -0.24 12.72 0.35
N ALA A 316 0.53 11.63 0.39
CA ALA A 316 1.68 11.48 -0.49
C ALA A 316 1.27 11.40 -1.96
N SER A 317 0.20 10.69 -2.28
CA SER A 317 -0.36 10.59 -3.64
C SER A 317 -0.84 11.94 -4.17
N ALA A 318 -1.43 12.78 -3.31
CA ALA A 318 -1.84 14.13 -3.65
C ALA A 318 -0.65 15.01 -4.06
N ALA A 319 0.49 14.88 -3.36
CA ALA A 319 1.71 15.66 -3.59
C ALA A 319 2.66 15.04 -4.63
N ALA A 320 2.43 13.80 -5.06
CA ALA A 320 3.28 13.11 -6.03
C ALA A 320 3.21 13.77 -7.42
N PRO A 321 4.31 13.80 -8.21
CA PRO A 321 4.32 14.41 -9.54
C PRO A 321 3.31 13.72 -10.47
N ALA A 322 2.69 14.50 -11.37
CA ALA A 322 1.59 14.03 -12.21
C ALA A 322 2.02 12.93 -13.20
N ASP A 323 3.23 12.98 -13.69
CA ASP A 323 3.84 12.01 -14.61
C ASP A 323 4.40 10.77 -13.90
N GLY A 324 4.59 10.84 -12.57
CA GLY A 324 5.08 9.72 -11.75
C GLY A 324 3.99 8.96 -10.99
N PHE A 325 2.78 9.49 -10.88
CA PHE A 325 1.69 8.85 -10.12
C PHE A 325 0.60 8.31 -11.05
N LEU A 326 0.02 7.15 -10.68
CA LEU A 326 -1.07 6.52 -11.44
C LEU A 326 -2.37 6.54 -10.64
N MET A 327 -2.45 5.76 -9.56
CA MET A 327 -3.61 5.61 -8.68
C MET A 327 -3.20 5.04 -7.33
N LEU A 328 -4.05 5.18 -6.32
CA LEU A 328 -3.82 4.65 -4.97
C LEU A 328 -4.66 3.39 -4.74
N GLU A 329 -4.08 2.38 -4.10
CA GLU A 329 -4.78 1.20 -3.61
C GLU A 329 -5.69 1.51 -2.43
N HIS A 330 -6.86 0.88 -2.38
CA HIS A 330 -7.73 0.85 -1.22
C HIS A 330 -8.18 -0.59 -0.94
N GLN A 331 -7.89 -1.10 0.27
CA GLN A 331 -8.42 -2.40 0.72
C GLN A 331 -9.91 -2.27 1.03
N LEU A 332 -10.76 -2.81 0.17
CA LEU A 332 -12.20 -2.74 0.31
C LEU A 332 -12.76 -3.98 1.04
N GLY A 333 -13.68 -3.75 1.99
CA GLY A 333 -14.58 -4.78 2.53
C GLY A 333 -13.97 -5.75 3.54
N GLU A 334 -12.80 -5.45 4.14
CA GLU A 334 -12.23 -6.32 5.19
C GLU A 334 -12.99 -6.16 6.53
N SER A 335 -13.24 -4.93 6.95
CA SER A 335 -13.90 -4.64 8.23
C SER A 335 -14.45 -3.21 8.29
N PRO A 336 -15.59 -2.98 8.95
CA PRO A 336 -16.10 -1.64 9.24
C PRO A 336 -15.15 -0.83 10.15
N LEU A 337 -14.28 -1.49 10.90
CA LEU A 337 -13.25 -0.83 11.73
C LEU A 337 -12.35 0.13 10.94
N PHE A 338 -12.29 0.00 9.61
CA PHE A 338 -11.55 0.96 8.77
C PHE A 338 -12.02 2.40 9.01
N PHE A 339 -13.31 2.60 9.28
CA PHE A 339 -13.90 3.89 9.62
C PHE A 339 -14.11 4.06 11.13
N ASP A 340 -14.47 2.98 11.82
CA ASP A 340 -14.88 3.03 13.23
C ASP A 340 -13.69 3.15 14.20
N ALA A 341 -12.47 2.79 13.78
CA ALA A 341 -11.27 2.86 14.62
C ALA A 341 -10.62 4.25 14.68
N VAL A 342 -11.15 5.23 13.92
CA VAL A 342 -10.61 6.58 13.89
C VAL A 342 -11.70 7.63 13.97
N ASP A 343 -11.35 8.80 14.54
CA ASP A 343 -12.11 10.03 14.41
C ASP A 343 -11.60 10.82 13.21
N GLY A 344 -12.47 11.56 12.53
CA GLY A 344 -12.14 12.31 11.32
C GLY A 344 -12.80 11.72 10.07
N ILE A 345 -12.50 12.30 8.93
CA ILE A 345 -13.09 11.93 7.63
C ILE A 345 -12.04 11.24 6.77
N ILE A 346 -12.32 10.01 6.35
CA ILE A 346 -11.55 9.31 5.34
C ILE A 346 -12.23 9.53 3.98
N PRO A 347 -11.64 10.30 3.05
CA PRO A 347 -12.30 10.68 1.80
C PRO A 347 -12.64 9.51 0.86
N ALA A 348 -11.94 8.40 1.00
CA ALA A 348 -12.02 7.27 0.08
C ALA A 348 -13.39 6.60 -0.07
N VAL A 349 -14.38 6.93 0.76
CA VAL A 349 -15.64 6.17 0.84
C VAL A 349 -16.89 7.00 0.67
N THR A 350 -16.84 8.29 0.90
CA THR A 350 -18.00 9.15 0.70
C THR A 350 -17.84 9.95 -0.60
N GLY A 351 -18.50 9.49 -1.65
CA GLY A 351 -18.63 10.29 -2.89
C GLY A 351 -17.52 10.05 -3.90
N LEU A 352 -17.13 8.79 -4.15
CA LEU A 352 -16.28 8.45 -5.29
C LEU A 352 -16.99 8.88 -6.59
N ALA A 353 -16.60 10.04 -7.11
CA ALA A 353 -16.94 10.40 -8.47
C ALA A 353 -15.90 9.80 -9.41
N ASP A 354 -16.33 8.91 -10.32
CA ASP A 354 -15.49 8.32 -11.36
C ASP A 354 -14.20 7.61 -10.87
N GLY A 355 -14.27 6.93 -9.70
CA GLY A 355 -13.14 6.17 -9.16
C GLY A 355 -12.03 7.03 -8.56
N ALA A 356 -12.33 8.25 -8.13
CA ALA A 356 -11.36 9.13 -7.46
C ALA A 356 -11.94 9.67 -6.14
N CYS A 357 -11.09 9.99 -5.18
CA CYS A 357 -11.47 10.64 -3.93
C CYS A 357 -10.96 12.08 -3.85
N THR A 358 -11.63 12.90 -3.04
CA THR A 358 -11.20 14.26 -2.71
C THR A 358 -9.99 14.24 -1.78
N LEU A 359 -9.32 15.37 -1.66
CA LEU A 359 -8.18 15.50 -0.74
C LEU A 359 -8.66 15.77 0.69
N PRO A 360 -7.91 15.29 1.71
CA PRO A 360 -8.16 15.67 3.09
C PRO A 360 -7.88 17.15 3.31
N GLU A 361 -8.76 17.84 4.05
CA GLU A 361 -8.65 19.27 4.33
C GLU A 361 -8.21 19.57 5.77
N ALA A 362 -8.40 18.62 6.69
CA ALA A 362 -8.06 18.80 8.10
C ALA A 362 -6.54 18.79 8.32
N PRO A 363 -6.04 19.53 9.34
CA PRO A 363 -4.61 19.56 9.69
C PRO A 363 -4.05 18.16 9.99
N GLY A 364 -2.77 17.96 9.68
CA GLY A 364 -2.12 16.66 9.87
C GLY A 364 -2.60 15.63 8.85
N LEU A 365 -2.71 14.39 9.30
CA LEU A 365 -3.37 13.29 8.57
C LEU A 365 -4.89 13.47 8.46
N GLY A 366 -5.48 14.36 9.28
CA GLY A 366 -6.93 14.60 9.32
C GLY A 366 -7.74 13.54 10.06
N ILE A 367 -7.09 12.58 10.72
CA ILE A 367 -7.70 11.53 11.55
C ILE A 367 -6.95 11.35 12.86
N ALA A 368 -7.64 10.81 13.87
CA ALA A 368 -7.06 10.40 15.15
C ALA A 368 -7.55 9.01 15.54
N ILE A 369 -6.73 8.21 16.23
CA ILE A 369 -7.08 6.85 16.65
C ILE A 369 -8.07 6.91 17.81
N ARG A 370 -9.16 6.15 17.73
CA ARG A 370 -10.08 5.89 18.85
C ARG A 370 -9.47 4.87 19.79
N LYS A 371 -9.11 5.32 20.99
CA LYS A 371 -8.42 4.49 21.99
C LYS A 371 -9.26 3.29 22.47
N GLU A 372 -10.57 3.43 22.46
CA GLU A 372 -11.53 2.37 22.82
C GLU A 372 -11.53 1.18 21.84
N CYS A 373 -11.04 1.36 20.63
CA CYS A 373 -10.86 0.30 19.65
C CYS A 373 -9.53 -0.46 19.81
N CYS A 374 -8.63 0.03 20.66
CA CYS A 374 -7.29 -0.51 20.84
C CYS A 374 -7.21 -1.49 22.01
N ARG A 375 -6.36 -2.51 21.88
CA ARG A 375 -5.92 -3.37 22.99
C ARG A 375 -4.51 -3.04 23.49
#